data_dc2584023adbc1aa87dc59ec82af25bb
#
_entry.id   dc2584023adbc1aa87dc59ec82af25bb
#
_cell.length_a   1.000
_cell.length_b   1.000
_cell.length_c   1.000
_cell.angle_alpha   90.00
_cell.angle_beta   90.00
_cell.angle_gamma   90.00
#
_symmetry.space_group_name_H-M   'P 1'
#
loop_
_entity.id
_entity.type
_entity.pdbx_description
1 polymer ?
#
loop_
_entity_poly.entity_id
_entity_poly.type
_entity_poly.pdbx_seq_one_letter_code
_entity_poly.pdbx_strand_id
1 'polypeptide(L)'
;MSAPLPCYHCGLPVPAGSRFEARVLGETRAMCCPGCQAVAEAIVAGGLESYYRHRSENAANPEALPKALSEELLLYDRPDVQGGFVRHEGELAETSLMIEGISCAACGWLIEKHLRQLPGVAEARLNLSNHRLHVRWQDSQLPLSQLLGELRQIGYAGHPYQPDRATERLAMENRRALRQLGVAGLLWIQVMMAVMATCLLYTSPSPRDKRQSRMPSSA
;
A
#
# COMPACT_ATOMS: atom_id res chain seq x y z
N MET A 1 26.26 34.40 -14.65
CA MET A 1 26.17 32.94 -14.82
C MET A 1 24.71 32.60 -14.70
N SER A 2 24.07 32.21 -15.81
CA SER A 2 22.63 31.86 -15.82
C SER A 2 22.42 30.59 -15.02
N ALA A 3 21.42 30.57 -14.14
CA ALA A 3 21.06 29.35 -13.42
C ALA A 3 20.72 28.21 -14.42
N PRO A 4 21.13 26.99 -14.17
CA PRO A 4 20.81 25.87 -15.05
C PRO A 4 19.30 25.69 -15.12
N LEU A 5 18.76 25.47 -16.31
CA LEU A 5 17.34 25.20 -16.52
C LEU A 5 16.96 23.90 -15.80
N PRO A 6 15.86 23.88 -15.03
CA PRO A 6 15.39 22.64 -14.42
C PRO A 6 14.75 21.72 -15.47
N CYS A 7 14.97 20.42 -15.34
CA CYS A 7 14.33 19.40 -16.15
C CYS A 7 12.80 19.46 -15.95
N TYR A 8 12.07 19.51 -17.06
CA TYR A 8 10.61 19.62 -16.99
C TYR A 8 9.97 18.39 -16.33
N HIS A 9 10.58 17.21 -16.40
CA HIS A 9 10.03 15.98 -15.80
C HIS A 9 10.37 15.85 -14.31
N CYS A 10 11.65 15.80 -13.94
CA CYS A 10 12.11 15.48 -12.57
C CYS A 10 12.62 16.71 -11.76
N GLY A 11 12.75 17.87 -12.37
CA GLY A 11 13.23 19.09 -11.69
C GLY A 11 14.73 19.18 -11.48
N LEU A 12 15.51 18.14 -11.77
CA LEU A 12 16.98 18.19 -11.67
C LEU A 12 17.57 19.17 -12.70
N PRO A 13 18.75 19.76 -12.44
CA PRO A 13 19.37 20.69 -13.37
C PRO A 13 19.70 19.99 -14.68
N VAL A 14 19.36 20.63 -15.80
CA VAL A 14 19.71 20.14 -17.13
C VAL A 14 21.20 20.43 -17.38
N PRO A 15 22.01 19.40 -17.73
CA PRO A 15 23.42 19.60 -18.04
C PRO A 15 23.63 20.58 -19.20
N ALA A 16 24.64 21.42 -19.11
CA ALA A 16 25.00 22.35 -20.19
C ALA A 16 25.34 21.56 -21.49
N GLY A 17 24.65 21.91 -22.59
CA GLY A 17 24.79 21.18 -23.85
C GLY A 17 23.93 19.93 -23.97
N SER A 18 23.03 19.65 -23.04
CA SER A 18 22.03 18.59 -23.19
C SER A 18 21.17 18.84 -24.42
N ARG A 19 20.93 17.74 -25.20
CA ARG A 19 20.06 17.74 -26.38
C ARG A 19 18.76 16.99 -26.13
N PHE A 20 18.51 16.60 -24.87
CA PHE A 20 17.32 15.84 -24.52
C PHE A 20 16.14 16.79 -24.38
N GLU A 21 15.18 16.64 -25.27
CA GLU A 21 13.98 17.45 -25.32
C GLU A 21 12.77 16.58 -25.60
N ALA A 22 11.61 16.92 -25.05
CA ALA A 22 10.33 16.28 -25.38
C ALA A 22 9.27 17.33 -25.62
N ARG A 23 8.36 17.06 -26.54
CA ARG A 23 7.20 17.93 -26.80
C ARG A 23 6.10 17.59 -25.83
N VAL A 24 5.84 18.47 -24.86
CA VAL A 24 4.85 18.25 -23.80
C VAL A 24 3.89 19.46 -23.78
N LEU A 25 2.57 19.20 -23.82
CA LEU A 25 1.53 20.23 -23.86
C LEU A 25 1.69 21.21 -25.04
N GLY A 26 2.21 20.73 -26.18
CA GLY A 26 2.43 21.53 -27.38
C GLY A 26 3.73 22.33 -27.42
N GLU A 27 4.52 22.34 -26.34
CA GLU A 27 5.79 23.06 -26.23
C GLU A 27 6.98 22.08 -26.09
N THR A 28 8.13 22.46 -26.68
CA THR A 28 9.39 21.72 -26.50
C THR A 28 9.97 22.04 -25.12
N ARG A 29 10.19 21.02 -24.31
CA ARG A 29 10.67 21.12 -22.93
C ARG A 29 11.99 20.40 -22.77
N ALA A 30 12.96 21.05 -22.10
CA ALA A 30 14.28 20.47 -21.85
C ALA A 30 14.22 19.37 -20.79
N MET A 31 14.98 18.28 -21.02
CA MET A 31 15.13 17.14 -20.13
C MET A 31 16.59 16.98 -19.70
N CYS A 32 16.82 16.45 -18.49
CA CYS A 32 18.19 16.29 -17.97
C CYS A 32 18.91 15.06 -18.52
N CYS A 33 18.17 14.03 -18.94
CA CYS A 33 18.69 12.73 -19.36
C CYS A 33 17.77 12.03 -20.36
N PRO A 34 18.25 11.00 -21.08
CA PRO A 34 17.44 10.24 -22.03
C PRO A 34 16.27 9.50 -21.35
N GLY A 35 16.42 9.10 -20.07
CA GLY A 35 15.35 8.48 -19.32
C GLY A 35 14.16 9.41 -19.11
N CYS A 36 14.40 10.67 -18.72
CA CYS A 36 13.33 11.68 -18.59
C CYS A 36 12.67 12.00 -19.93
N GLN A 37 13.43 12.00 -21.01
CA GLN A 37 12.89 12.19 -22.36
C GLN A 37 11.95 11.03 -22.72
N ALA A 38 12.43 9.78 -22.60
CA ALA A 38 11.64 8.59 -22.94
C ALA A 38 10.33 8.50 -22.15
N VAL A 39 10.37 8.77 -20.83
CA VAL A 39 9.17 8.79 -19.99
C VAL A 39 8.21 9.91 -20.43
N ALA A 40 8.72 11.09 -20.71
CA ALA A 40 7.86 12.18 -21.15
C ALA A 40 7.19 11.87 -22.50
N GLU A 41 7.92 11.29 -23.45
CA GLU A 41 7.39 10.84 -24.73
C GLU A 41 6.34 9.73 -24.57
N ALA A 42 6.57 8.76 -23.68
CA ALA A 42 5.62 7.69 -23.38
C ALA A 42 4.30 8.25 -22.79
N ILE A 43 4.38 9.21 -21.87
CA ILE A 43 3.23 9.88 -21.29
C ILE A 43 2.43 10.63 -22.36
N VAL A 44 3.11 11.33 -23.28
CA VAL A 44 2.48 12.05 -24.38
C VAL A 44 1.85 11.08 -25.37
N ALA A 45 2.57 10.03 -25.79
CA ALA A 45 2.08 9.00 -26.71
C ALA A 45 0.83 8.28 -26.15
N GLY A 46 0.79 8.05 -24.85
CA GLY A 46 -0.37 7.48 -24.16
C GLY A 46 -1.57 8.45 -23.99
N GLY A 47 -1.48 9.70 -24.46
CA GLY A 47 -2.53 10.71 -24.27
C GLY A 47 -2.71 11.15 -22.81
N LEU A 48 -1.67 11.02 -22.00
CA LEU A 48 -1.68 11.24 -20.54
C LEU A 48 -1.06 12.61 -20.17
N GLU A 49 -0.96 13.55 -21.09
CA GLU A 49 -0.37 14.89 -20.88
C GLU A 49 -0.99 15.69 -19.74
N SER A 50 -2.25 15.38 -19.38
CA SER A 50 -2.92 15.98 -18.21
C SER A 50 -2.16 15.73 -16.90
N TYR A 51 -1.34 14.70 -16.82
CA TYR A 51 -0.42 14.50 -15.72
C TYR A 51 0.43 15.74 -15.44
N TYR A 52 1.02 16.34 -16.47
CA TYR A 52 1.87 17.53 -16.33
C TYR A 52 1.12 18.80 -15.92
N ARG A 53 -0.20 18.84 -16.13
CA ARG A 53 -1.05 19.98 -15.67
C ARG A 53 -1.42 19.86 -14.20
N HIS A 54 -1.59 18.63 -13.69
CA HIS A 54 -2.19 18.38 -12.37
C HIS A 54 -1.18 17.90 -11.33
N ARG A 55 0.08 17.63 -11.72
CA ARG A 55 1.11 17.24 -10.76
C ARG A 55 1.41 18.39 -9.80
N SER A 56 1.49 18.10 -8.51
CA SER A 56 1.91 19.05 -7.47
C SER A 56 3.42 19.04 -7.24
N GLU A 57 4.08 17.94 -7.63
CA GLU A 57 5.52 17.73 -7.45
C GLU A 57 6.14 17.17 -8.72
N ASN A 58 7.49 17.29 -8.81
CA ASN A 58 8.22 16.69 -9.90
C ASN A 58 8.29 15.17 -9.75
N ALA A 59 8.30 14.45 -10.86
CA ALA A 59 8.47 13.00 -10.86
C ALA A 59 9.87 12.60 -10.37
N ALA A 60 10.02 11.38 -9.88
CA ALA A 60 11.32 10.79 -9.62
C ALA A 60 12.14 10.70 -10.93
N ASN A 61 13.48 10.78 -10.82
CA ASN A 61 14.34 10.57 -11.98
C ASN A 61 14.29 9.07 -12.35
N PRO A 62 13.88 8.72 -13.58
CA PRO A 62 13.83 7.32 -14.03
C PRO A 62 15.18 6.59 -13.98
N GLU A 63 16.30 7.30 -14.10
CA GLU A 63 17.64 6.70 -13.97
C GLU A 63 17.99 6.33 -12.51
N ALA A 64 17.32 6.93 -11.53
CA ALA A 64 17.48 6.56 -10.13
C ALA A 64 16.69 5.30 -9.74
N LEU A 65 15.76 4.85 -10.62
CA LEU A 65 15.02 3.61 -10.39
C LEU A 65 15.92 2.39 -10.62
N PRO A 66 15.76 1.32 -9.81
CA PRO A 66 16.50 0.09 -10.02
C PRO A 66 16.34 -0.42 -11.47
N LYS A 67 17.45 -0.57 -12.17
CA LYS A 67 17.48 -1.19 -13.50
C LYS A 67 17.40 -2.71 -13.30
N ALA A 68 16.20 -3.25 -13.04
CA ALA A 68 16.04 -4.68 -13.19
C ALA A 68 16.27 -5.02 -14.66
N LEU A 69 17.15 -5.96 -14.92
CA LEU A 69 17.34 -6.53 -16.24
C LEU A 69 15.99 -7.13 -16.69
N SER A 70 15.71 -7.05 -17.98
CA SER A 70 14.50 -7.71 -18.54
C SER A 70 14.40 -9.18 -18.15
N GLU A 71 15.55 -9.84 -17.97
CA GLU A 71 15.62 -11.21 -17.46
C GLU A 71 15.09 -11.39 -16.04
N GLU A 72 15.29 -10.40 -15.14
CA GLU A 72 14.72 -10.44 -13.78
C GLU A 72 13.20 -10.30 -13.79
N LEU A 73 12.65 -9.51 -14.72
CA LEU A 73 11.20 -9.39 -14.86
C LEU A 73 10.56 -10.70 -15.32
N LEU A 74 11.24 -11.46 -16.22
CA LEU A 74 10.76 -12.76 -16.69
C LEU A 74 10.68 -13.81 -15.57
N LEU A 75 11.44 -13.65 -14.48
CA LEU A 75 11.32 -14.54 -13.31
C LEU A 75 9.93 -14.45 -12.67
N TYR A 76 9.27 -13.30 -12.75
CA TYR A 76 7.93 -13.12 -12.20
C TYR A 76 6.82 -13.83 -12.99
N ASP A 77 7.11 -14.30 -14.21
CA ASP A 77 6.16 -15.09 -15.01
C ASP A 77 6.21 -16.58 -14.66
N ARG A 78 7.17 -17.01 -13.85
CA ARG A 78 7.31 -18.41 -13.44
C ARG A 78 6.24 -18.78 -12.41
N PRO A 79 5.51 -19.90 -12.61
CA PRO A 79 4.43 -20.32 -11.70
C PRO A 79 4.88 -20.58 -10.26
N ASP A 80 6.13 -21.07 -10.09
CA ASP A 80 6.75 -21.30 -8.78
C ASP A 80 7.02 -20.01 -8.00
N VAL A 81 7.24 -18.91 -8.71
CA VAL A 81 7.45 -17.58 -8.13
C VAL A 81 6.12 -16.87 -7.88
N GLN A 82 5.17 -16.97 -8.82
CA GLN A 82 3.86 -16.33 -8.74
C GLN A 82 3.00 -16.83 -7.57
N GLY A 83 3.11 -18.10 -7.21
CA GLY A 83 2.28 -18.72 -6.15
C GLY A 83 2.35 -18.02 -4.79
N GLY A 84 3.36 -17.15 -4.54
CA GLY A 84 3.51 -16.39 -3.31
C GLY A 84 2.74 -15.06 -3.27
N PHE A 85 2.36 -14.50 -4.41
CA PHE A 85 1.79 -13.14 -4.48
C PHE A 85 0.72 -12.93 -5.56
N VAL A 86 0.52 -13.88 -6.49
CA VAL A 86 -0.57 -13.85 -7.47
C VAL A 86 -1.66 -14.82 -7.02
N ARG A 87 -2.90 -14.34 -7.02
CA ARG A 87 -4.10 -15.16 -6.82
C ARG A 87 -4.83 -15.29 -8.14
N HIS A 88 -5.29 -16.49 -8.46
CA HIS A 88 -6.09 -16.73 -9.64
C HIS A 88 -7.55 -16.97 -9.24
N GLU A 89 -8.47 -16.16 -9.80
CA GLU A 89 -9.90 -16.30 -9.68
C GLU A 89 -10.51 -16.51 -11.07
N GLY A 90 -10.66 -17.78 -11.47
CA GLY A 90 -11.10 -18.14 -12.82
C GLY A 90 -10.07 -17.75 -13.88
N GLU A 91 -10.46 -16.88 -14.81
CA GLU A 91 -9.57 -16.39 -15.88
C GLU A 91 -8.77 -15.14 -15.47
N LEU A 92 -9.06 -14.56 -14.31
CA LEU A 92 -8.40 -13.36 -13.81
C LEU A 92 -7.33 -13.71 -12.80
N ALA A 93 -6.18 -13.09 -12.96
CA ALA A 93 -5.12 -13.03 -11.98
C ALA A 93 -5.22 -11.72 -11.18
N GLU A 94 -4.88 -11.77 -9.91
CA GLU A 94 -4.92 -10.65 -8.99
C GLU A 94 -3.61 -10.57 -8.21
N THR A 95 -3.02 -9.38 -8.13
CA THR A 95 -1.83 -9.15 -7.31
C THR A 95 -1.82 -7.77 -6.69
N SER A 96 -1.02 -7.62 -5.64
CA SER A 96 -0.66 -6.33 -5.06
C SER A 96 0.80 -6.04 -5.31
N LEU A 97 1.10 -4.87 -5.88
CA LEU A 97 2.45 -4.41 -6.16
C LEU A 97 2.78 -3.22 -5.26
N MET A 98 4.00 -3.17 -4.74
CA MET A 98 4.56 -1.98 -4.11
C MET A 98 5.17 -1.12 -5.22
N ILE A 99 4.77 0.14 -5.31
CA ILE A 99 5.24 1.06 -6.34
C ILE A 99 6.20 2.07 -5.73
N GLU A 100 7.36 2.21 -6.35
CA GLU A 100 8.37 3.21 -6.01
C GLU A 100 8.25 4.44 -6.90
N GLY A 101 8.66 5.59 -6.38
CA GLY A 101 8.71 6.85 -7.12
C GLY A 101 7.42 7.67 -7.13
N ILE A 102 6.40 7.28 -6.34
CA ILE A 102 5.17 8.05 -6.21
C ILE A 102 5.42 9.25 -5.31
N SER A 103 5.14 10.46 -5.83
CA SER A 103 5.27 11.73 -5.08
C SER A 103 3.95 12.46 -4.89
N CYS A 104 2.96 12.24 -5.74
CA CYS A 104 1.70 12.98 -5.68
C CYS A 104 0.49 12.18 -6.23
N ALA A 105 -0.70 12.71 -6.02
CA ALA A 105 -1.94 12.09 -6.51
C ALA A 105 -2.00 11.96 -8.04
N ALA A 106 -1.37 12.88 -8.78
CA ALA A 106 -1.31 12.80 -10.23
C ALA A 106 -0.50 11.58 -10.72
N CYS A 107 0.54 11.16 -9.95
CA CYS A 107 1.27 9.93 -10.22
C CYS A 107 0.35 8.71 -10.13
N GLY A 108 -0.49 8.65 -9.10
CA GLY A 108 -1.47 7.58 -8.94
C GLY A 108 -2.46 7.51 -10.10
N TRP A 109 -3.01 8.66 -10.49
CA TRP A 109 -3.91 8.75 -11.64
C TRP A 109 -3.22 8.31 -12.95
N LEU A 110 -1.96 8.70 -13.16
CA LEU A 110 -1.17 8.31 -14.34
C LEU A 110 -1.01 6.79 -14.42
N ILE A 111 -0.56 6.17 -13.33
CA ILE A 111 -0.36 4.73 -13.23
C ILE A 111 -1.66 3.97 -13.51
N GLU A 112 -2.73 4.32 -12.80
CA GLU A 112 -4.02 3.66 -12.96
C GLU A 112 -4.56 3.78 -14.38
N LYS A 113 -4.47 4.98 -14.96
CA LYS A 113 -5.00 5.23 -16.30
C LYS A 113 -4.17 4.53 -17.37
N HIS A 114 -2.84 4.55 -17.26
CA HIS A 114 -1.95 3.84 -18.17
C HIS A 114 -2.23 2.34 -18.18
N LEU A 115 -2.30 1.73 -17.00
CA LEU A 115 -2.55 0.29 -16.89
C LEU A 115 -3.94 -0.12 -17.40
N ARG A 116 -4.98 0.70 -17.16
CA ARG A 116 -6.34 0.43 -17.68
C ARG A 116 -6.45 0.53 -19.20
N GLN A 117 -5.48 1.14 -19.87
CA GLN A 117 -5.41 1.17 -21.34
C GLN A 117 -4.83 -0.11 -21.94
N LEU A 118 -4.15 -0.92 -21.11
CA LEU A 118 -3.55 -2.17 -21.58
C LEU A 118 -4.63 -3.24 -21.83
N PRO A 119 -4.51 -4.01 -22.92
CA PRO A 119 -5.41 -5.13 -23.16
C PRO A 119 -5.23 -6.18 -22.06
N GLY A 120 -6.34 -6.72 -21.58
CA GLY A 120 -6.34 -7.73 -20.52
C GLY A 120 -6.36 -7.20 -19.09
N VAL A 121 -6.16 -5.91 -18.85
CA VAL A 121 -6.30 -5.32 -17.50
C VAL A 121 -7.77 -5.02 -17.21
N ALA A 122 -8.35 -5.71 -16.24
CA ALA A 122 -9.73 -5.51 -15.79
C ALA A 122 -9.83 -4.37 -14.76
N GLU A 123 -8.88 -4.28 -13.85
CA GLU A 123 -8.89 -3.28 -12.79
C GLU A 123 -7.46 -2.92 -12.37
N ALA A 124 -7.23 -1.63 -12.12
CA ALA A 124 -6.00 -1.12 -11.50
C ALA A 124 -6.38 -0.01 -10.52
N ARG A 125 -6.02 -0.19 -9.25
CA ARG A 125 -6.25 0.78 -8.15
C ARG A 125 -5.00 0.97 -7.33
N LEU A 126 -4.58 2.22 -7.18
CA LEU A 126 -3.42 2.59 -6.37
C LEU A 126 -3.87 3.23 -5.06
N ASN A 127 -3.43 2.66 -3.95
CA ASN A 127 -3.56 3.26 -2.65
C ASN A 127 -2.33 4.12 -2.34
N LEU A 128 -2.52 5.45 -2.35
CA LEU A 128 -1.45 6.43 -2.14
C LEU A 128 -0.87 6.42 -0.72
N SER A 129 -1.63 5.98 0.29
CA SER A 129 -1.16 5.99 1.68
C SER A 129 -0.10 4.93 1.96
N ASN A 130 -0.14 3.81 1.24
CA ASN A 130 0.78 2.69 1.42
C ASN A 130 1.51 2.30 0.13
N HIS A 131 1.37 3.09 -0.93
CA HIS A 131 1.98 2.91 -2.25
C HIS A 131 1.71 1.52 -2.87
N ARG A 132 0.56 0.92 -2.54
CA ARG A 132 0.17 -0.38 -3.07
C ARG A 132 -0.76 -0.22 -4.25
N LEU A 133 -0.36 -0.81 -5.36
CA LEU A 133 -1.14 -0.95 -6.56
C LEU A 133 -1.78 -2.34 -6.56
N HIS A 134 -3.10 -2.38 -6.54
CA HIS A 134 -3.88 -3.59 -6.71
C HIS A 134 -4.27 -3.72 -8.18
N VAL A 135 -3.94 -4.83 -8.81
CA VAL A 135 -4.24 -5.09 -10.23
C VAL A 135 -4.94 -6.41 -10.39
N ARG A 136 -5.99 -6.41 -11.24
CA ARG A 136 -6.68 -7.61 -11.74
C ARG A 136 -6.58 -7.63 -13.26
N TRP A 137 -6.07 -8.72 -13.80
CA TRP A 137 -5.83 -8.83 -15.25
C TRP A 137 -6.02 -10.26 -15.74
N GLN A 138 -6.07 -10.44 -17.06
CA GLN A 138 -6.06 -11.75 -17.70
C GLN A 138 -4.62 -12.16 -17.99
N ASP A 139 -4.08 -13.08 -17.20
CA ASP A 139 -2.69 -13.55 -17.30
C ASP A 139 -2.38 -14.20 -18.65
N SER A 140 -3.38 -14.79 -19.30
CA SER A 140 -3.26 -15.34 -20.64
C SER A 140 -3.03 -14.32 -21.76
N GLN A 141 -3.42 -13.04 -21.53
CA GLN A 141 -3.24 -11.95 -22.49
C GLN A 141 -2.06 -11.05 -22.18
N LEU A 142 -1.77 -10.84 -20.91
CA LEU A 142 -0.74 -9.93 -20.44
C LEU A 142 0.07 -10.61 -19.31
N PRO A 143 1.31 -11.08 -19.57
CA PRO A 143 2.16 -11.63 -18.51
C PRO A 143 2.57 -10.54 -17.51
N LEU A 144 2.82 -10.94 -16.25
CA LEU A 144 3.18 -10.00 -15.18
C LEU A 144 4.47 -9.23 -15.48
N SER A 145 5.45 -9.86 -16.13
CA SER A 145 6.69 -9.20 -16.57
C SER A 145 6.41 -8.01 -17.48
N GLN A 146 5.46 -8.16 -18.41
CA GLN A 146 5.08 -7.10 -19.32
C GLN A 146 4.35 -5.97 -18.57
N LEU A 147 3.45 -6.29 -17.64
CA LEU A 147 2.77 -5.30 -16.81
C LEU A 147 3.78 -4.47 -15.99
N LEU A 148 4.80 -5.11 -15.42
CA LEU A 148 5.89 -4.42 -14.72
C LEU A 148 6.76 -3.60 -15.68
N GLY A 149 6.96 -4.07 -16.90
CA GLY A 149 7.66 -3.33 -17.97
C GLY A 149 6.93 -2.04 -18.35
N GLU A 150 5.60 -2.07 -18.47
CA GLU A 150 4.77 -0.91 -18.76
C GLU A 150 4.83 0.14 -17.64
N LEU A 151 4.87 -0.28 -16.37
CA LEU A 151 5.10 0.65 -15.26
C LEU A 151 6.45 1.38 -15.38
N ARG A 152 7.48 0.68 -15.84
CA ARG A 152 8.81 1.27 -16.04
C ARG A 152 8.85 2.26 -17.20
N GLN A 153 8.10 2.02 -18.28
CA GLN A 153 8.00 2.96 -19.39
C GLN A 153 7.51 4.33 -18.95
N ILE A 154 6.59 4.37 -17.96
CA ILE A 154 6.10 5.63 -17.39
C ILE A 154 6.90 6.11 -16.18
N GLY A 155 8.07 5.48 -15.90
CA GLY A 155 9.03 5.94 -14.89
C GLY A 155 8.78 5.44 -13.47
N TYR A 156 8.04 4.36 -13.28
CA TYR A 156 7.78 3.75 -11.97
C TYR A 156 8.32 2.33 -11.89
N ALA A 157 8.82 1.93 -10.71
CA ALA A 157 9.20 0.56 -10.43
C ALA A 157 8.13 -0.12 -9.56
N GLY A 158 7.67 -1.29 -10.01
CA GLY A 158 6.75 -2.13 -9.27
C GLY A 158 7.43 -3.40 -8.78
N HIS A 159 7.22 -3.75 -7.50
CA HIS A 159 7.69 -5.00 -6.91
C HIS A 159 6.49 -5.77 -6.34
N PRO A 160 6.39 -7.09 -6.56
CA PRO A 160 5.35 -7.89 -5.95
C PRO A 160 5.37 -7.74 -4.43
N TYR A 161 4.21 -7.38 -3.86
CA TYR A 161 4.06 -7.30 -2.42
C TYR A 161 3.76 -8.69 -1.87
N GLN A 162 4.73 -9.24 -1.16
CA GLN A 162 4.49 -10.40 -0.32
C GLN A 162 4.11 -9.90 1.06
N PRO A 163 2.90 -10.19 1.58
CA PRO A 163 2.60 -9.93 2.97
C PRO A 163 3.67 -10.68 3.78
N ASP A 164 4.54 -9.89 4.41
CA ASP A 164 5.64 -10.46 5.19
C ASP A 164 5.08 -11.53 6.12
N ARG A 165 5.69 -12.73 6.11
CA ARG A 165 5.40 -13.80 7.07
C ARG A 165 5.48 -13.28 8.52
N ALA A 166 6.20 -12.18 8.73
CA ALA A 166 6.25 -11.44 9.99
C ALA A 166 4.92 -10.76 10.34
N THR A 167 4.25 -10.10 9.38
CA THR A 167 2.92 -9.49 9.61
C THR A 167 1.84 -10.53 9.85
N GLU A 168 1.90 -11.68 9.20
CA GLU A 168 1.00 -12.80 9.47
C GLU A 168 1.23 -13.40 10.86
N ARG A 169 2.50 -13.57 11.24
CA ARG A 169 2.87 -14.03 12.61
C ARG A 169 2.37 -13.03 13.66
N LEU A 170 2.63 -11.74 13.48
CA LEU A 170 2.13 -10.69 14.38
C LEU A 170 0.61 -10.66 14.45
N ALA A 171 -0.10 -10.86 13.34
CA ALA A 171 -1.56 -10.95 13.34
C ALA A 171 -2.07 -12.20 14.07
N MET A 172 -1.40 -13.34 13.94
CA MET A 172 -1.72 -14.56 14.68
C MET A 172 -1.42 -14.41 16.18
N GLU A 173 -0.28 -13.82 16.54
CA GLU A 173 0.09 -13.52 17.92
C GLU A 173 -0.90 -12.55 18.57
N ASN A 174 -1.30 -11.50 17.86
CA ASN A 174 -2.29 -10.54 18.33
C ASN A 174 -3.66 -11.19 18.56
N ARG A 175 -4.11 -12.07 17.66
CA ARG A 175 -5.35 -12.86 17.87
C ARG A 175 -5.23 -13.80 19.05
N ARG A 176 -4.06 -14.40 19.27
CA ARG A 176 -3.80 -15.26 20.43
C ARG A 176 -3.81 -14.46 21.73
N ALA A 177 -3.13 -13.31 21.76
CA ALA A 177 -3.13 -12.39 22.90
C ALA A 177 -4.53 -11.87 23.24
N LEU A 178 -5.33 -11.49 22.25
CA LEU A 178 -6.72 -11.06 22.45
C LEU A 178 -7.59 -12.17 23.03
N ARG A 179 -7.43 -13.42 22.61
CA ARG A 179 -8.13 -14.57 23.19
C ARG A 179 -7.73 -14.80 24.65
N GLN A 180 -6.42 -14.72 24.96
CA GLN A 180 -5.91 -14.86 26.32
C GLN A 180 -6.43 -13.75 27.24
N LEU A 181 -6.43 -12.50 26.78
CA LEU A 181 -7.02 -11.37 27.49
C LEU A 181 -8.53 -11.54 27.73
N GLY A 182 -9.25 -12.04 26.73
CA GLY A 182 -10.68 -12.34 26.86
C GLY A 182 -10.97 -13.39 27.94
N VAL A 183 -10.21 -14.50 27.93
CA VAL A 183 -10.32 -15.56 28.95
C VAL A 183 -9.95 -15.04 30.34
N ALA A 184 -8.83 -14.31 30.45
CA ALA A 184 -8.42 -13.72 31.72
C ALA A 184 -9.43 -12.71 32.25
N GLY A 185 -10.01 -11.88 31.39
CA GLY A 185 -11.06 -10.94 31.75
C GLY A 185 -12.34 -11.63 32.27
N LEU A 186 -12.76 -12.71 31.61
CA LEU A 186 -13.91 -13.51 32.07
C LEU A 186 -13.65 -14.14 33.43
N LEU A 187 -12.49 -14.73 33.65
CA LEU A 187 -12.12 -15.31 34.96
C LEU A 187 -12.04 -14.25 36.04
N TRP A 188 -11.50 -13.07 35.74
CA TRP A 188 -11.45 -11.95 36.67
C TRP A 188 -12.83 -11.46 37.08
N ILE A 189 -13.75 -11.32 36.12
CA ILE A 189 -15.16 -10.96 36.40
C ILE A 189 -15.82 -12.00 37.30
N GLN A 190 -15.59 -13.30 37.05
CA GLN A 190 -16.15 -14.36 37.91
C GLN A 190 -15.61 -14.29 39.34
N VAL A 191 -14.31 -14.06 39.52
CA VAL A 191 -13.70 -13.91 40.84
C VAL A 191 -14.27 -12.67 41.54
N MET A 192 -14.39 -11.54 40.85
CA MET A 192 -14.98 -10.33 41.40
C MET A 192 -16.43 -10.52 41.82
N MET A 193 -17.24 -11.21 41.00
CA MET A 193 -18.62 -11.56 41.36
C MET A 193 -18.70 -12.45 42.60
N ALA A 194 -17.80 -13.45 42.71
CA ALA A 194 -17.75 -14.33 43.87
C ALA A 194 -17.35 -13.56 45.16
N VAL A 195 -16.37 -12.65 45.07
CA VAL A 195 -15.94 -11.80 46.19
C VAL A 195 -17.09 -10.86 46.62
N MET A 196 -17.77 -10.23 45.66
CA MET A 196 -18.93 -9.37 45.96
C MET A 196 -20.05 -10.14 46.61
N ALA A 197 -20.37 -11.35 46.15
CA ALA A 197 -21.38 -12.20 46.73
C ALA A 197 -21.03 -12.60 48.16
N THR A 198 -19.76 -12.99 48.43
CA THR A 198 -19.32 -13.31 49.78
C THR A 198 -19.33 -12.10 50.71
N CYS A 199 -18.90 -10.92 50.25
CA CYS A 199 -19.02 -9.68 51.04
C CYS A 199 -20.44 -9.36 51.39
N LEU A 200 -21.40 -9.44 50.47
CA LEU A 200 -22.83 -9.19 50.73
C LEU A 200 -23.42 -10.21 51.69
N LEU A 201 -23.04 -11.49 51.62
CA LEU A 201 -23.49 -12.53 52.55
C LEU A 201 -22.90 -12.34 53.95
N TYR A 202 -21.62 -11.89 54.03
CA TYR A 202 -20.95 -11.69 55.33
C TYR A 202 -21.39 -10.40 56.03
N THR A 203 -21.83 -9.37 55.29
CA THR A 203 -22.38 -8.13 55.84
C THR A 203 -23.89 -8.24 56.17
N SER A 204 -24.53 -9.37 55.87
CA SER A 204 -25.91 -9.62 56.31
C SER A 204 -25.95 -9.77 57.83
N PRO A 205 -26.72 -8.92 58.57
CA PRO A 205 -26.73 -8.94 60.03
C PRO A 205 -27.17 -10.32 60.55
N SER A 206 -26.32 -10.89 61.41
CA SER A 206 -26.57 -12.21 62.04
C SER A 206 -27.93 -12.21 62.73
N PRO A 207 -28.68 -13.33 62.72
CA PRO A 207 -29.90 -13.46 63.47
C PRO A 207 -29.75 -13.20 65.01
N ARG A 208 -28.50 -13.23 65.50
CA ARG A 208 -28.16 -12.89 66.88
C ARG A 208 -28.25 -11.39 67.14
N ASP A 209 -27.92 -10.51 66.23
CA ASP A 209 -28.01 -9.06 66.40
C ASP A 209 -29.50 -8.58 66.49
N LYS A 210 -30.40 -9.27 65.84
CA LYS A 210 -31.83 -9.00 65.88
C LYS A 210 -32.46 -9.36 67.24
N ARG A 211 -31.81 -10.18 68.08
CA ARG A 211 -32.28 -10.50 69.41
C ARG A 211 -31.92 -9.47 70.51
N GLN A 212 -30.72 -8.84 70.32
CA GLN A 212 -30.29 -7.83 71.31
C GLN A 212 -31.04 -6.50 71.20
N SER A 213 -31.60 -6.16 70.08
CA SER A 213 -32.41 -4.96 69.91
C SER A 213 -33.84 -5.08 70.43
N ARG A 214 -34.24 -6.26 71.01
CA ARG A 214 -35.58 -6.50 71.54
C ARG A 214 -35.62 -6.62 73.05
N MET A 215 -34.58 -6.27 73.80
CA MET A 215 -34.68 -6.17 75.28
C MET A 215 -35.35 -4.84 75.67
N PRO A 216 -36.51 -4.85 76.28
CA PRO A 216 -37.14 -3.62 76.82
C PRO A 216 -36.25 -3.11 77.95
N SER A 217 -35.92 -1.84 77.91
CA SER A 217 -35.35 -1.09 79.01
C SER A 217 -36.41 -1.13 80.17
N SER A 218 -36.20 -1.97 81.17
CA SER A 218 -36.97 -1.88 82.44
C SER A 218 -36.38 -0.76 83.26
N ALA A 219 -37.28 0.12 83.65
CA ALA A 219 -37.11 1.30 84.50
C ALA A 219 -36.45 1.02 85.88
#